data_bf83afb0476458680d7b2a21302a2563
#
_entry.id   bf83afb0476458680d7b2a21302a2563
#
_cell.length_a   1.000
_cell.length_b   1.000
_cell.length_c   1.000
_cell.angle_alpha   90.00
_cell.angle_beta   90.00
_cell.angle_gamma   90.00
#
_symmetry.space_group_name_H-M   'P 1'
#
loop_
_entity.id
_entity.type
_entity.pdbx_description
1 polymer ?
#
loop_
_entity_poly.entity_id
_entity_poly.type
_entity_poly.pdbx_seq_one_letter_code
_entity_poly.pdbx_strand_id
1 'polypeptide(L)'
;LYTRSIDAGENRVFINVSGQPVYTWTARGYKNTVVYDALNRPTEHWVEGEGLNGPQLIERSVYAAPDSLPSQNLRGHLLTHYDQSGKKTILRVGFKGEVTASAQQFISIFDPAQADALRDDLGEMWNWDLHNDDALEEEVFQNSAKSNALGQLIHTVEADGSVHRPRFNHSGQLKGMAVKLNGAADFEDFVKNIRYNEKGQRASILYGNDVTTTYTYEPETYRLKTLQSHRNQAPKPLQDLSFIYDPVGNIIRISDAAQQTIYFNNQVVEAVNAYTYDAFYQLRSATGREHIGQNGQTSAMDQVNGIKVLP
;
A
#
# COMPACT_ATOMS: atom_id res chain seq x y z
N LEU A 1 -28.80 -11.40 -6.56
CA LEU A 1 -27.64 -11.93 -7.29
C LEU A 1 -27.09 -13.17 -6.58
N TYR A 2 -26.64 -14.12 -7.38
CA TYR A 2 -26.06 -15.38 -6.88
C TYR A 2 -24.75 -15.63 -7.63
N THR A 3 -23.71 -15.95 -6.89
CA THR A 3 -22.40 -16.33 -7.45
C THR A 3 -21.90 -17.60 -6.79
N ARG A 4 -21.21 -18.45 -7.55
CA ARG A 4 -20.54 -19.65 -7.04
C ARG A 4 -19.11 -19.69 -7.57
N SER A 5 -18.18 -19.82 -6.67
CA SER A 5 -16.74 -19.94 -6.94
C SER A 5 -16.24 -21.26 -6.38
N ILE A 6 -15.20 -21.84 -6.98
CA ILE A 6 -14.54 -23.06 -6.48
C ILE A 6 -13.93 -22.81 -5.10
N ASP A 7 -13.30 -21.64 -4.93
CA ASP A 7 -12.59 -21.30 -3.69
C ASP A 7 -13.47 -20.63 -2.63
N ALA A 8 -14.35 -19.69 -3.05
CA ALA A 8 -15.18 -18.89 -2.15
C ALA A 8 -16.58 -19.50 -1.90
N GLY A 9 -16.95 -20.59 -2.58
CA GLY A 9 -18.24 -21.23 -2.44
C GLY A 9 -19.40 -20.40 -2.99
N GLU A 10 -20.57 -20.54 -2.38
CA GLU A 10 -21.79 -19.85 -2.78
C GLU A 10 -21.98 -18.53 -2.02
N ASN A 11 -22.21 -17.44 -2.76
CA ASN A 11 -22.53 -16.15 -2.21
C ASN A 11 -23.85 -15.64 -2.79
N ARG A 12 -24.69 -15.06 -1.95
CA ARG A 12 -25.97 -14.47 -2.35
C ARG A 12 -25.99 -13.01 -1.92
N VAL A 13 -26.45 -12.14 -2.81
CA VAL A 13 -26.55 -10.69 -2.56
C VAL A 13 -27.95 -10.23 -2.86
N PHE A 14 -28.59 -9.57 -1.90
CA PHE A 14 -29.81 -8.81 -2.09
C PHE A 14 -29.46 -7.33 -2.19
N ILE A 15 -29.91 -6.68 -3.27
CA ILE A 15 -29.61 -5.28 -3.56
C ILE A 15 -30.87 -4.42 -3.44
N ASN A 16 -30.68 -3.13 -3.11
CA ASN A 16 -31.76 -2.15 -3.12
C ASN A 16 -32.06 -1.67 -4.56
N VAL A 17 -33.01 -0.76 -4.71
CA VAL A 17 -33.44 -0.18 -6.00
C VAL A 17 -32.33 0.60 -6.70
N SER A 18 -31.30 1.04 -5.97
CA SER A 18 -30.11 1.74 -6.50
C SER A 18 -28.96 0.78 -6.84
N GLY A 19 -29.19 -0.54 -6.73
CA GLY A 19 -28.19 -1.55 -7.04
C GLY A 19 -27.15 -1.78 -5.92
N GLN A 20 -27.33 -1.21 -4.74
CA GLN A 20 -26.41 -1.34 -3.61
C GLN A 20 -26.76 -2.56 -2.75
N PRO A 21 -25.77 -3.32 -2.21
CA PRO A 21 -26.01 -4.49 -1.39
C PRO A 21 -26.65 -4.12 -0.05
N VAL A 22 -27.78 -4.73 0.29
CA VAL A 22 -28.44 -4.62 1.60
C VAL A 22 -28.11 -5.83 2.46
N TYR A 23 -28.19 -7.02 1.86
CA TYR A 23 -27.82 -8.27 2.52
C TYR A 23 -26.86 -9.07 1.64
N THR A 24 -25.86 -9.65 2.27
CA THR A 24 -24.93 -10.59 1.61
C THR A 24 -24.76 -11.82 2.49
N TRP A 25 -25.00 -13.01 1.93
CA TRP A 25 -24.73 -14.29 2.60
C TRP A 25 -23.53 -14.94 1.95
N THR A 26 -22.59 -15.36 2.78
CA THR A 26 -21.36 -16.04 2.35
C THR A 26 -21.49 -17.56 2.54
N ALA A 27 -20.68 -18.32 1.81
CA ALA A 27 -20.62 -19.78 1.95
C ALA A 27 -20.17 -20.23 3.35
N ARG A 28 -19.52 -19.34 4.12
CA ARG A 28 -19.08 -19.60 5.51
C ARG A 28 -20.18 -19.37 6.54
N GLY A 29 -21.43 -19.12 6.12
CA GLY A 29 -22.55 -18.92 7.03
C GLY A 29 -22.67 -17.50 7.61
N TYR A 30 -21.86 -16.55 7.15
CA TYR A 30 -22.00 -15.16 7.58
C TYR A 30 -23.03 -14.42 6.74
N LYS A 31 -23.84 -13.60 7.41
CA LYS A 31 -24.72 -12.62 6.77
C LYS A 31 -24.21 -11.21 7.09
N ASN A 32 -23.96 -10.42 6.06
CA ASN A 32 -23.66 -9.02 6.16
C ASN A 32 -24.92 -8.20 5.88
N THR A 33 -25.13 -7.15 6.66
CA THR A 33 -26.24 -6.21 6.49
C THR A 33 -25.68 -4.80 6.41
N VAL A 34 -25.99 -4.07 5.34
CA VAL A 34 -25.59 -2.67 5.19
C VAL A 34 -26.85 -1.79 5.33
N VAL A 35 -26.80 -0.83 6.25
CA VAL A 35 -27.84 0.17 6.47
C VAL A 35 -27.48 1.44 5.72
N TYR A 36 -28.49 2.10 5.16
CA TYR A 36 -28.33 3.32 4.37
C TYR A 36 -29.19 4.45 4.93
N ASP A 37 -28.71 5.69 4.81
CA ASP A 37 -29.50 6.88 5.12
C ASP A 37 -30.48 7.22 3.98
N ALA A 38 -31.26 8.30 4.18
CA ALA A 38 -32.24 8.76 3.20
C ALA A 38 -31.63 9.25 1.87
N LEU A 39 -30.31 9.55 1.84
CA LEU A 39 -29.55 9.87 0.65
C LEU A 39 -28.85 8.66 0.04
N ASN A 40 -29.19 7.45 0.55
CA ASN A 40 -28.66 6.20 0.07
C ASN A 40 -27.14 6.04 0.27
N ARG A 41 -26.61 6.65 1.36
CA ARG A 41 -25.21 6.54 1.77
C ARG A 41 -25.12 5.46 2.88
N PRO A 42 -24.11 4.57 2.87
CA PRO A 42 -23.96 3.53 3.90
C PRO A 42 -23.64 4.16 5.26
N THR A 43 -24.40 3.80 6.29
CA THR A 43 -24.22 4.31 7.65
C THR A 43 -23.70 3.24 8.61
N GLU A 44 -24.09 1.98 8.39
CA GLU A 44 -23.72 0.88 9.26
C GLU A 44 -23.48 -0.39 8.46
N HIS A 45 -22.52 -1.19 8.91
CA HIS A 45 -22.25 -2.52 8.40
C HIS A 45 -22.25 -3.52 9.55
N TRP A 46 -23.22 -4.42 9.52
CA TRP A 46 -23.43 -5.45 10.50
C TRP A 46 -23.03 -6.81 9.96
N VAL A 47 -22.45 -7.65 10.81
CA VAL A 47 -22.14 -9.06 10.51
C VAL A 47 -22.78 -9.94 11.57
N GLU A 48 -23.44 -11.02 11.14
CA GLU A 48 -23.96 -12.09 11.99
C GLU A 48 -23.55 -13.45 11.40
N GLY A 49 -23.35 -14.47 12.23
CA GLY A 49 -22.98 -15.80 11.77
C GLY A 49 -22.60 -16.73 12.90
N GLU A 50 -22.24 -17.98 12.54
CA GLU A 50 -21.82 -18.98 13.50
C GLU A 50 -20.53 -18.54 14.23
N GLY A 51 -20.52 -18.68 15.56
CA GLY A 51 -19.39 -18.26 16.42
C GLY A 51 -19.46 -16.82 16.90
N LEU A 52 -20.44 -16.00 16.46
CA LEU A 52 -20.64 -14.64 16.93
C LEU A 52 -21.79 -14.58 17.96
N ASN A 53 -21.63 -13.74 18.99
CA ASN A 53 -22.66 -13.46 19.99
C ASN A 53 -23.73 -12.49 19.46
N GLY A 54 -24.44 -12.90 18.38
CA GLY A 54 -25.42 -12.07 17.69
C GLY A 54 -24.80 -11.13 16.65
N PRO A 55 -25.61 -10.19 16.12
CA PRO A 55 -25.11 -9.22 15.14
C PRO A 55 -24.04 -8.30 15.72
N GLN A 56 -22.94 -8.11 14.97
CA GLN A 56 -21.83 -7.23 15.34
C GLN A 56 -21.81 -6.03 14.39
N LEU A 57 -21.82 -4.80 14.92
CA LEU A 57 -21.59 -3.58 14.13
C LEU A 57 -20.10 -3.40 13.90
N ILE A 58 -19.63 -3.77 12.72
CA ILE A 58 -18.19 -3.77 12.38
C ILE A 58 -17.71 -2.47 11.75
N GLU A 59 -18.63 -1.70 11.14
CA GLU A 59 -18.32 -0.38 10.58
C GLU A 59 -19.50 0.57 10.82
N ARG A 60 -19.17 1.84 11.13
CA ARG A 60 -20.15 2.92 11.26
C ARG A 60 -19.63 4.17 10.56
N SER A 61 -20.47 4.76 9.70
CA SER A 61 -20.17 5.98 8.97
C SER A 61 -21.09 7.11 9.40
N VAL A 62 -20.52 8.25 9.77
CA VAL A 62 -21.26 9.46 10.12
C VAL A 62 -20.97 10.53 9.06
N TYR A 63 -22.02 11.11 8.50
CA TYR A 63 -21.91 12.15 7.49
C TYR A 63 -22.16 13.54 8.09
N ALA A 64 -21.41 14.53 7.61
CA ALA A 64 -21.54 15.88 8.07
C ALA A 64 -22.92 16.46 7.70
N ALA A 65 -23.54 17.15 8.66
CA ALA A 65 -24.84 17.78 8.48
C ALA A 65 -24.78 18.92 7.44
N PRO A 66 -25.93 19.28 6.82
CA PRO A 66 -26.01 20.37 5.83
C PRO A 66 -25.54 21.73 6.34
N ASP A 67 -25.62 21.95 7.65
CA ASP A 67 -25.22 23.18 8.36
C ASP A 67 -23.77 23.13 8.90
N SER A 68 -23.03 22.07 8.62
CA SER A 68 -21.61 21.94 9.01
C SER A 68 -20.77 23.11 8.53
N LEU A 69 -19.70 23.43 9.30
CA LEU A 69 -18.84 24.60 9.10
C LEU A 69 -18.37 24.76 7.65
N PRO A 70 -18.73 25.87 6.97
CA PRO A 70 -18.38 26.08 5.56
C PRO A 70 -16.87 26.13 5.29
N SER A 71 -16.09 26.59 6.27
CA SER A 71 -14.63 26.73 6.17
C SER A 71 -13.88 25.41 6.00
N GLN A 72 -14.50 24.28 6.33
CA GLN A 72 -13.92 22.94 6.22
C GLN A 72 -14.42 22.18 4.99
N ASN A 73 -15.45 22.71 4.32
CA ASN A 73 -16.10 22.12 3.14
C ASN A 73 -16.60 20.69 3.36
N LEU A 74 -17.12 20.39 4.56
CA LEU A 74 -17.53 19.03 4.96
C LEU A 74 -18.98 18.68 4.64
N ARG A 75 -19.81 19.66 4.25
CA ARG A 75 -21.25 19.46 4.05
C ARG A 75 -21.57 18.26 3.18
N GLY A 76 -22.28 17.30 3.74
CA GLY A 76 -22.67 16.07 3.05
C GLY A 76 -21.54 15.05 2.81
N HIS A 77 -20.29 15.37 3.14
CA HIS A 77 -19.19 14.44 3.09
C HIS A 77 -19.17 13.51 4.30
N LEU A 78 -18.46 12.39 4.17
CA LEU A 78 -18.14 11.52 5.30
C LEU A 78 -17.35 12.35 6.33
N LEU A 79 -17.83 12.38 7.57
CA LEU A 79 -17.18 13.07 8.69
C LEU A 79 -16.33 12.09 9.49
N THR A 80 -16.94 10.97 9.87
CA THR A 80 -16.28 9.96 10.71
C THR A 80 -16.60 8.57 10.20
N HIS A 81 -15.59 7.72 10.16
CA HIS A 81 -15.72 6.30 9.86
C HIS A 81 -15.07 5.48 10.97
N TYR A 82 -15.82 4.56 11.52
CA TYR A 82 -15.37 3.57 12.49
C TYR A 82 -15.22 2.24 11.79
N ASP A 83 -14.13 1.56 12.01
CA ASP A 83 -13.83 0.22 11.50
C ASP A 83 -13.15 -0.65 12.56
N GLN A 84 -12.66 -1.82 12.19
CA GLN A 84 -12.00 -2.76 13.11
C GLN A 84 -10.63 -2.26 13.61
N SER A 85 -10.08 -1.17 13.08
CA SER A 85 -8.83 -0.55 13.54
C SER A 85 -9.06 0.63 14.48
N GLY A 86 -10.22 1.27 14.39
CA GLY A 86 -10.55 2.45 15.19
C GLY A 86 -11.44 3.45 14.46
N LYS A 87 -11.09 4.72 14.59
CA LYS A 87 -11.87 5.87 14.11
C LYS A 87 -11.04 6.75 13.19
N LYS A 88 -11.54 6.96 11.99
CA LYS A 88 -11.00 7.95 11.06
C LYS A 88 -11.94 9.16 10.99
N THR A 89 -11.42 10.35 11.23
CA THR A 89 -12.16 11.62 11.11
C THR A 89 -11.65 12.44 9.95
N ILE A 90 -12.53 12.90 9.07
CA ILE A 90 -12.21 13.84 8.01
C ILE A 90 -12.33 15.26 8.58
N LEU A 91 -11.21 15.98 8.59
CA LEU A 91 -11.12 17.32 9.17
C LEU A 91 -11.36 18.41 8.14
N ARG A 92 -11.02 18.15 6.89
CA ARG A 92 -11.18 19.13 5.78
C ARG A 92 -11.24 18.43 4.44
N VAL A 93 -12.07 18.96 3.57
CA VAL A 93 -12.21 18.58 2.16
C VAL A 93 -11.85 19.79 1.29
N GLY A 94 -11.13 19.55 0.20
CA GLY A 94 -10.75 20.56 -0.77
C GLY A 94 -11.89 20.89 -1.74
N PHE A 95 -11.66 21.88 -2.59
CA PHE A 95 -12.66 22.37 -3.55
C PHE A 95 -13.12 21.28 -4.55
N LYS A 96 -12.26 20.34 -4.89
CA LYS A 96 -12.57 19.23 -5.81
C LYS A 96 -13.13 17.99 -5.11
N GLY A 97 -13.43 18.05 -3.82
CA GLY A 97 -13.93 16.94 -3.03
C GLY A 97 -12.84 16.02 -2.47
N GLU A 98 -11.56 16.35 -2.65
CA GLU A 98 -10.43 15.58 -2.08
C GLU A 98 -10.30 15.84 -0.59
N VAL A 99 -9.97 14.80 0.19
CA VAL A 99 -9.65 14.94 1.61
C VAL A 99 -8.30 15.63 1.75
N THR A 100 -8.29 16.81 2.41
CA THR A 100 -7.08 17.61 2.62
C THR A 100 -6.57 17.59 4.06
N ALA A 101 -7.35 17.09 5.01
CA ALA A 101 -6.92 16.80 6.36
C ALA A 101 -7.77 15.68 6.97
N SER A 102 -7.13 14.77 7.67
CA SER A 102 -7.79 13.68 8.39
C SER A 102 -7.05 13.36 9.69
N ALA A 103 -7.75 12.72 10.62
CA ALA A 103 -7.21 12.20 11.87
C ALA A 103 -7.58 10.72 11.99
N GLN A 104 -6.69 9.92 12.57
CA GLN A 104 -6.89 8.52 12.92
C GLN A 104 -6.65 8.34 14.40
N GLN A 105 -7.53 7.59 15.08
CA GLN A 105 -7.37 7.09 16.42
C GLN A 105 -7.57 5.58 16.39
N PHE A 106 -6.69 4.84 17.04
CA PHE A 106 -6.79 3.39 17.11
C PHE A 106 -7.63 2.97 18.31
N ILE A 107 -8.12 1.74 18.28
CA ILE A 107 -8.77 1.11 19.43
C ILE A 107 -7.70 0.82 20.47
N SER A 108 -7.94 1.20 21.73
CA SER A 108 -6.99 1.08 22.86
C SER A 108 -6.52 -0.37 23.14
N ILE A 109 -7.20 -1.35 22.57
CA ILE A 109 -6.82 -2.76 22.62
C ILE A 109 -5.45 -3.06 22.00
N PHE A 110 -5.00 -2.20 21.08
CA PHE A 110 -3.67 -2.31 20.47
C PHE A 110 -2.56 -1.73 21.35
N ASP A 111 -2.93 -1.00 22.43
CA ASP A 111 -1.98 -0.59 23.47
C ASP A 111 -1.52 -1.83 24.25
N PRO A 112 -0.21 -2.18 24.23
CA PRO A 112 0.31 -3.33 24.98
C PRO A 112 -0.01 -3.29 26.48
N ALA A 113 -0.18 -2.09 27.07
CA ALA A 113 -0.52 -1.93 28.48
C ALA A 113 -1.99 -2.29 28.80
N GLN A 114 -2.87 -2.25 27.79
CA GLN A 114 -4.30 -2.54 27.93
C GLN A 114 -4.70 -3.87 27.26
N ALA A 115 -3.84 -4.42 26.40
CA ALA A 115 -4.13 -5.59 25.58
C ALA A 115 -4.53 -6.84 26.40
N ASP A 116 -3.96 -7.01 27.60
CA ASP A 116 -4.28 -8.18 28.44
C ASP A 116 -5.69 -8.11 29.06
N ALA A 117 -6.22 -6.93 29.33
CA ALA A 117 -7.57 -6.76 29.87
C ALA A 117 -8.68 -6.94 28.81
N LEU A 118 -8.35 -6.71 27.55
CA LEU A 118 -9.30 -6.77 26.42
C LEU A 118 -9.14 -8.04 25.58
N ARG A 119 -8.06 -8.81 25.81
CA ARG A 119 -7.70 -9.99 25.01
C ARG A 119 -8.69 -11.15 25.12
N ASP A 120 -9.37 -11.26 26.24
CA ASP A 120 -10.40 -12.30 26.45
C ASP A 120 -11.67 -12.03 25.63
N ASP A 121 -11.92 -10.77 25.23
CA ASP A 121 -13.03 -10.37 24.37
C ASP A 121 -12.69 -10.42 22.87
N LEU A 122 -11.40 -10.63 22.52
CA LEU A 122 -10.88 -10.56 21.14
C LEU A 122 -11.05 -11.83 20.29
N GLY A 123 -11.72 -12.85 20.78
CA GLY A 123 -12.10 -14.00 19.92
C GLY A 123 -13.05 -13.61 18.80
N GLU A 124 -13.63 -12.41 18.85
CA GLU A 124 -14.65 -11.91 17.96
C GLU A 124 -14.30 -10.56 17.35
N MET A 125 -15.07 -10.12 16.36
CA MET A 125 -14.94 -8.81 15.76
C MET A 125 -15.28 -7.70 16.75
N TRP A 126 -14.60 -6.56 16.68
CA TRP A 126 -14.93 -5.40 17.49
C TRP A 126 -16.32 -4.86 17.15
N ASN A 127 -17.17 -4.70 18.17
CA ASN A 127 -18.57 -4.31 18.00
C ASN A 127 -18.81 -2.86 18.42
N TRP A 128 -18.99 -1.96 17.46
CA TRP A 128 -19.27 -0.54 17.70
C TRP A 128 -20.69 -0.27 18.23
N ASP A 129 -21.57 -1.26 18.32
CA ASP A 129 -22.86 -1.13 19.02
C ASP A 129 -22.68 -1.15 20.55
N LEU A 130 -21.66 -1.87 21.03
CA LEU A 130 -21.33 -1.99 22.45
C LEU A 130 -20.29 -0.96 22.92
N HIS A 131 -19.54 -0.36 22.01
CA HIS A 131 -18.44 0.54 22.30
C HIS A 131 -18.61 1.91 21.65
N ASN A 132 -17.95 2.90 22.22
CA ASN A 132 -17.94 4.28 21.75
C ASN A 132 -16.50 4.84 21.73
N ASP A 133 -16.35 6.15 21.67
CA ASP A 133 -15.05 6.83 21.62
C ASP A 133 -14.18 6.60 22.88
N ASP A 134 -14.75 6.16 24.01
CA ASP A 134 -13.98 5.86 25.24
C ASP A 134 -13.07 4.63 25.06
N ALA A 135 -13.33 3.83 24.05
CA ALA A 135 -12.51 2.69 23.68
C ALA A 135 -11.33 3.04 22.74
N LEU A 136 -11.16 4.30 22.40
CA LEU A 136 -10.07 4.77 21.54
C LEU A 136 -8.86 5.19 22.38
N GLU A 137 -7.68 5.06 21.78
CA GLU A 137 -6.45 5.65 22.35
C GLU A 137 -6.56 7.18 22.43
N GLU A 138 -5.85 7.78 23.39
CA GLU A 138 -5.76 9.24 23.51
C GLU A 138 -4.97 9.85 22.34
N GLU A 139 -4.02 9.09 21.78
CA GLU A 139 -3.17 9.55 20.69
C GLU A 139 -3.96 9.71 19.38
N VAL A 140 -3.76 10.87 18.74
CA VAL A 140 -4.44 11.24 17.50
C VAL A 140 -3.42 11.46 16.40
N PHE A 141 -3.43 10.62 15.39
CA PHE A 141 -2.55 10.68 14.22
C PHE A 141 -3.18 11.56 13.13
N GLN A 142 -2.64 12.75 12.92
CA GLN A 142 -3.19 13.71 11.96
C GLN A 142 -2.34 13.81 10.70
N ASN A 143 -3.00 13.76 9.55
CA ASN A 143 -2.39 13.97 8.24
C ASN A 143 -3.04 15.15 7.54
N SER A 144 -2.24 15.92 6.80
CA SER A 144 -2.80 16.95 5.94
C SER A 144 -2.05 17.07 4.61
N ALA A 145 -2.76 17.52 3.58
CA ALA A 145 -2.22 17.61 2.24
C ALA A 145 -2.72 18.87 1.53
N LYS A 146 -1.90 19.39 0.59
CA LYS A 146 -2.29 20.45 -0.34
C LYS A 146 -1.99 19.98 -1.75
N SER A 147 -2.96 20.19 -2.64
CA SER A 147 -2.82 19.92 -4.07
C SER A 147 -2.73 21.20 -4.87
N ASN A 148 -2.09 21.15 -6.03
CA ASN A 148 -2.15 22.22 -7.01
C ASN A 148 -3.46 22.14 -7.84
N ALA A 149 -3.64 23.05 -8.78
CA ALA A 149 -4.83 23.09 -9.64
C ALA A 149 -5.01 21.82 -10.51
N LEU A 150 -3.93 21.06 -10.76
CA LEU A 150 -3.97 19.79 -11.48
C LEU A 150 -4.29 18.59 -10.58
N GLY A 151 -4.48 18.80 -9.27
CA GLY A 151 -4.74 17.73 -8.30
C GLY A 151 -3.48 17.00 -7.81
N GLN A 152 -2.28 17.47 -8.18
CA GLN A 152 -1.03 16.89 -7.71
C GLN A 152 -0.72 17.36 -6.30
N LEU A 153 -0.38 16.45 -5.39
CA LEU A 153 0.06 16.76 -4.04
C LEU A 153 1.37 17.55 -4.09
N ILE A 154 1.40 18.75 -3.53
CA ILE A 154 2.58 19.63 -3.48
C ILE A 154 3.11 19.84 -2.06
N HIS A 155 2.36 19.40 -1.06
CA HIS A 155 2.73 19.51 0.34
C HIS A 155 1.91 18.49 1.13
N THR A 156 2.56 17.62 1.90
CA THR A 156 1.92 16.71 2.86
C THR A 156 2.58 16.85 4.21
N VAL A 157 1.78 16.76 5.26
CA VAL A 157 2.24 16.64 6.65
C VAL A 157 1.77 15.28 7.13
N GLU A 158 2.71 14.44 7.51
CA GLU A 158 2.46 13.10 8.02
C GLU A 158 2.14 13.13 9.52
N ALA A 159 1.63 12.02 10.04
CA ALA A 159 1.20 11.91 11.44
C ALA A 159 2.36 12.12 12.45
N ASP A 160 3.59 11.78 12.07
CA ASP A 160 4.79 12.03 12.86
C ASP A 160 5.26 13.51 12.82
N GLY A 161 4.60 14.37 12.05
CA GLY A 161 4.96 15.76 11.83
C GLY A 161 5.99 15.99 10.71
N SER A 162 6.45 14.93 10.05
CA SER A 162 7.31 15.06 8.87
C SER A 162 6.56 15.72 7.70
N VAL A 163 7.26 16.53 6.92
CA VAL A 163 6.67 17.31 5.83
C VAL A 163 7.34 16.95 4.50
N HIS A 164 6.53 16.58 3.50
CA HIS A 164 6.99 16.28 2.15
C HIS A 164 6.58 17.36 1.17
N ARG A 165 7.49 17.76 0.28
CA ARG A 165 7.28 18.75 -0.79
C ARG A 165 7.73 18.19 -2.13
N PRO A 166 6.88 17.42 -2.84
CA PRO A 166 7.15 17.01 -4.21
C PRO A 166 7.14 18.20 -5.15
N ARG A 167 8.04 18.17 -6.15
CA ARG A 167 8.13 19.15 -7.23
C ARG A 167 7.88 18.45 -8.54
N PHE A 168 7.15 19.07 -9.45
CA PHE A 168 6.78 18.52 -10.75
C PHE A 168 7.40 19.32 -11.88
N ASN A 169 7.64 18.67 -13.01
CA ASN A 169 8.04 19.32 -14.25
C ASN A 169 6.80 19.85 -15.01
N HIS A 170 7.03 20.53 -16.14
CA HIS A 170 5.95 21.08 -16.96
C HIS A 170 5.01 20.01 -17.57
N SER A 171 5.49 18.77 -17.69
CA SER A 171 4.69 17.62 -18.15
C SER A 171 3.90 16.94 -17.02
N GLY A 172 3.94 17.49 -15.80
CA GLY A 172 3.24 16.92 -14.65
C GLY A 172 3.92 15.72 -14.00
N GLN A 173 5.15 15.36 -14.41
CA GLN A 173 5.90 14.26 -13.83
C GLN A 173 6.72 14.74 -12.63
N LEU A 174 6.93 13.86 -11.64
CA LEU A 174 7.74 14.16 -10.46
C LEU A 174 9.17 14.54 -10.86
N LYS A 175 9.61 15.74 -10.48
CA LYS A 175 10.95 16.25 -10.75
C LYS A 175 11.89 16.13 -9.57
N GLY A 176 11.38 16.23 -8.36
CA GLY A 176 12.16 16.15 -7.14
C GLY A 176 11.29 16.09 -5.89
N MET A 177 11.90 15.80 -4.74
CA MET A 177 11.24 15.68 -3.45
C MET A 177 12.12 16.27 -2.36
N ALA A 178 11.62 17.29 -1.66
CA ALA A 178 12.21 17.75 -0.42
C ALA A 178 11.40 17.24 0.77
N VAL A 179 12.08 16.84 1.83
CA VAL A 179 11.47 16.32 3.07
C VAL A 179 12.04 17.08 4.25
N LYS A 180 11.19 17.43 5.18
CA LYS A 180 11.57 17.89 6.51
C LYS A 180 11.11 16.85 7.51
N LEU A 181 12.04 16.10 8.08
CA LEU A 181 11.72 15.10 9.11
C LEU A 181 11.26 15.79 10.39
N ASN A 182 10.48 15.08 11.19
CA ASN A 182 10.07 15.57 12.50
C ASN A 182 11.30 15.96 13.34
N GLY A 183 11.26 17.15 13.97
CA GLY A 183 12.38 17.70 14.73
C GLY A 183 13.51 18.33 13.92
N ALA A 184 13.55 18.15 12.58
CA ALA A 184 14.53 18.82 11.73
C ALA A 184 14.24 20.34 11.60
N ALA A 185 15.28 21.17 11.50
CA ALA A 185 15.13 22.62 11.30
C ALA A 185 14.73 22.93 9.85
N ASP A 186 15.35 22.28 8.88
CA ASP A 186 15.27 22.60 7.48
C ASP A 186 14.78 21.44 6.61
N PHE A 187 14.41 21.75 5.37
CA PHE A 187 14.11 20.76 4.34
C PHE A 187 15.41 20.24 3.70
N GLU A 188 15.45 18.93 3.50
CA GLU A 188 16.50 18.26 2.73
C GLU A 188 15.93 17.71 1.43
N ASP A 189 16.67 17.84 0.33
CA ASP A 189 16.32 17.22 -0.94
C ASP A 189 16.63 15.71 -0.89
N PHE A 190 15.61 14.86 -0.72
CA PHE A 190 15.73 13.41 -0.82
C PHE A 190 15.87 12.96 -2.28
N VAL A 191 15.19 13.68 -3.18
CA VAL A 191 15.36 13.56 -4.62
C VAL A 191 15.63 14.95 -5.17
N LYS A 192 16.88 15.18 -5.62
CA LYS A 192 17.30 16.47 -6.18
C LYS A 192 16.70 16.69 -7.57
N ASN A 193 16.73 15.66 -8.43
CA ASN A 193 16.23 15.77 -9.79
C ASN A 193 15.89 14.40 -10.39
N ILE A 194 14.83 14.35 -11.19
CA ILE A 194 14.46 13.21 -12.05
C ILE A 194 14.41 13.72 -13.50
N ARG A 195 15.07 13.00 -14.39
CA ARG A 195 15.00 13.22 -15.85
C ARG A 195 14.23 12.08 -16.49
N TYR A 196 13.50 12.42 -17.51
CA TYR A 196 12.68 11.51 -18.29
C TYR A 196 13.11 11.53 -19.76
N ASN A 197 12.91 10.42 -20.46
CA ASN A 197 13.05 10.36 -21.92
C ASN A 197 11.74 10.83 -22.60
N GLU A 198 11.73 10.83 -23.92
CA GLU A 198 10.60 11.30 -24.75
C GLU A 198 9.35 10.43 -24.58
N LYS A 199 9.47 9.21 -24.08
CA LYS A 199 8.38 8.28 -23.75
C LYS A 199 7.83 8.49 -22.33
N GLY A 200 8.41 9.41 -21.55
CA GLY A 200 8.03 9.62 -20.16
C GLY A 200 8.60 8.59 -19.18
N GLN A 201 9.56 7.77 -19.62
CA GLN A 201 10.25 6.83 -18.75
C GLN A 201 11.42 7.52 -18.05
N ARG A 202 11.74 7.13 -16.82
CA ARG A 202 12.85 7.70 -16.05
C ARG A 202 14.18 7.43 -16.76
N ALA A 203 14.92 8.48 -17.09
CA ALA A 203 16.27 8.38 -17.67
C ALA A 203 17.33 8.46 -16.57
N SER A 204 17.13 9.32 -15.56
CA SER A 204 18.01 9.36 -14.39
C SER A 204 17.31 9.94 -13.17
N ILE A 205 17.80 9.55 -11.97
CA ILE A 205 17.43 10.12 -10.68
C ILE A 205 18.71 10.53 -9.97
N LEU A 206 18.79 11.78 -9.52
CA LEU A 206 19.80 12.28 -8.60
C LEU A 206 19.18 12.39 -7.22
N TYR A 207 19.68 11.60 -6.27
CA TYR A 207 19.22 11.59 -4.88
C TYR A 207 19.95 12.63 -4.02
N GLY A 208 19.40 12.91 -2.85
CA GLY A 208 19.96 13.84 -1.87
C GLY A 208 21.35 13.46 -1.38
N ASN A 209 21.63 12.18 -1.25
CA ASN A 209 22.91 11.60 -0.83
C ASN A 209 23.95 11.48 -1.96
N ASP A 210 23.75 12.22 -3.05
CA ASP A 210 24.63 12.26 -4.23
C ASP A 210 24.79 10.93 -4.99
N VAL A 211 23.84 10.02 -4.79
CA VAL A 211 23.72 8.84 -5.64
C VAL A 211 22.94 9.23 -6.90
N THR A 212 23.45 8.84 -8.05
CA THR A 212 22.75 8.95 -9.34
C THR A 212 22.41 7.56 -9.85
N THR A 213 21.12 7.31 -10.12
CA THR A 213 20.67 6.12 -10.81
C THR A 213 20.32 6.48 -12.25
N THR A 214 20.85 5.75 -13.21
CA THR A 214 20.57 5.89 -14.65
C THR A 214 19.85 4.65 -15.15
N TYR A 215 18.96 4.88 -16.11
CA TYR A 215 18.12 3.85 -16.71
C TYR A 215 18.32 3.85 -18.23
N THR A 216 18.49 2.69 -18.83
CA THR A 216 18.43 2.54 -20.29
C THR A 216 17.34 1.58 -20.68
N TYR A 217 16.79 1.77 -21.86
CA TYR A 217 15.67 1.01 -22.36
C TYR A 217 15.98 0.42 -23.74
N GLU A 218 15.36 -0.70 -24.04
CA GLU A 218 15.38 -1.28 -25.37
C GLU A 218 14.69 -0.34 -26.38
N PRO A 219 15.31 -0.03 -27.53
CA PRO A 219 14.75 0.93 -28.48
C PRO A 219 13.42 0.49 -29.09
N GLU A 220 13.22 -0.82 -29.28
CA GLU A 220 12.05 -1.36 -29.96
C GLU A 220 10.91 -1.72 -29.01
N THR A 221 11.24 -2.30 -27.84
CA THR A 221 10.23 -2.78 -26.88
C THR A 221 9.99 -1.82 -25.73
N TYR A 222 10.87 -0.82 -25.54
CA TYR A 222 10.88 0.14 -24.44
C TYR A 222 10.97 -0.51 -23.05
N ARG A 223 11.40 -1.78 -22.97
CA ARG A 223 11.64 -2.50 -21.73
C ARG A 223 12.94 -2.01 -21.09
N LEU A 224 13.00 -2.00 -19.74
CA LEU A 224 14.20 -1.60 -19.02
C LEU A 224 15.34 -2.57 -19.34
N LYS A 225 16.43 -2.04 -19.90
CA LYS A 225 17.61 -2.82 -20.27
C LYS A 225 18.66 -2.83 -19.18
N THR A 226 19.02 -1.63 -18.66
CA THR A 226 19.98 -1.51 -17.57
C THR A 226 19.52 -0.49 -16.54
N LEU A 227 19.97 -0.72 -15.29
CA LEU A 227 19.85 0.23 -14.17
C LEU A 227 21.21 0.30 -13.49
N GLN A 228 21.82 1.49 -13.44
CA GLN A 228 23.10 1.71 -12.77
C GLN A 228 22.98 2.79 -11.71
N SER A 229 23.52 2.54 -10.52
CA SER A 229 23.58 3.48 -9.41
C SER A 229 25.02 3.74 -9.01
N HIS A 230 25.43 5.02 -9.06
CA HIS A 230 26.74 5.49 -8.66
C HIS A 230 26.64 6.57 -7.59
N ARG A 231 27.56 6.57 -6.62
CA ARG A 231 27.71 7.65 -5.65
C ARG A 231 28.86 8.54 -6.09
N ASN A 232 28.56 9.77 -6.54
CA ASN A 232 29.55 10.72 -7.04
C ASN A 232 30.57 10.05 -7.99
N GLN A 233 31.84 10.30 -7.77
CA GLN A 233 32.94 9.74 -8.55
C GLN A 233 33.51 8.44 -7.99
N ALA A 234 32.70 7.68 -7.21
CA ALA A 234 33.14 6.39 -6.71
C ALA A 234 33.55 5.47 -7.87
N PRO A 235 34.71 4.77 -7.79
CA PRO A 235 35.22 3.97 -8.90
C PRO A 235 34.38 2.73 -9.21
N LYS A 236 33.52 2.31 -8.29
CA LYS A 236 32.63 1.17 -8.47
C LYS A 236 31.17 1.59 -8.34
N PRO A 237 30.27 1.06 -9.18
CA PRO A 237 28.84 1.25 -9.00
C PRO A 237 28.37 0.61 -7.69
N LEU A 238 27.32 1.18 -7.09
CA LEU A 238 26.60 0.59 -5.97
C LEU A 238 25.70 -0.55 -6.47
N GLN A 239 25.21 -0.42 -7.71
CA GLN A 239 24.32 -1.36 -8.38
C GLN A 239 24.52 -1.23 -9.89
N ASP A 240 24.61 -2.34 -10.61
CA ASP A 240 24.73 -2.38 -12.07
C ASP A 240 23.93 -3.55 -12.62
N LEU A 241 22.62 -3.34 -12.73
CA LEU A 241 21.67 -4.36 -13.16
C LEU A 241 21.51 -4.36 -14.68
N SER A 242 21.49 -5.56 -15.25
CA SER A 242 21.00 -5.81 -16.60
C SER A 242 19.89 -6.82 -16.61
N PHE A 243 18.90 -6.59 -17.48
CA PHE A 243 17.65 -7.35 -17.55
C PHE A 243 17.53 -8.05 -18.89
N ILE A 244 17.14 -9.32 -18.87
CA ILE A 244 16.80 -10.10 -20.08
C ILE A 244 15.36 -10.54 -19.95
N TYR A 245 14.63 -10.43 -21.05
CA TYR A 245 13.21 -10.73 -21.14
C TYR A 245 12.95 -11.87 -22.12
N ASP A 246 11.89 -12.61 -21.88
CA ASP A 246 11.30 -13.47 -22.90
C ASP A 246 10.54 -12.62 -23.95
N PRO A 247 10.08 -13.24 -25.07
CA PRO A 247 9.35 -12.50 -26.10
C PRO A 247 8.08 -11.81 -25.62
N VAL A 248 7.37 -12.34 -24.61
CA VAL A 248 6.13 -11.76 -24.07
C VAL A 248 6.38 -10.67 -23.04
N GLY A 249 7.60 -10.61 -22.42
CA GLY A 249 7.99 -9.53 -21.53
C GLY A 249 8.23 -9.92 -20.08
N ASN A 250 8.22 -11.20 -19.76
CA ASN A 250 8.64 -11.66 -18.45
C ASN A 250 10.15 -11.55 -18.29
N ILE A 251 10.64 -11.14 -17.13
CA ILE A 251 12.07 -11.09 -16.82
C ILE A 251 12.56 -12.51 -16.59
N ILE A 252 13.46 -13.00 -17.45
CA ILE A 252 14.05 -14.34 -17.31
C ILE A 252 15.43 -14.32 -16.65
N ARG A 253 16.11 -13.16 -16.63
CA ARG A 253 17.42 -13.02 -15.99
C ARG A 253 17.65 -11.59 -15.53
N ILE A 254 18.21 -11.46 -14.32
CA ILE A 254 18.77 -10.21 -13.78
C ILE A 254 20.20 -10.49 -13.39
N SER A 255 21.17 -9.72 -13.89
CA SER A 255 22.57 -9.79 -13.47
C SER A 255 23.00 -8.46 -12.86
N ASP A 256 23.82 -8.51 -11.80
CA ASP A 256 24.37 -7.33 -11.12
C ASP A 256 25.90 -7.30 -11.25
N ALA A 257 26.42 -6.51 -12.17
CA ALA A 257 27.86 -6.36 -12.41
C ALA A 257 28.59 -5.56 -11.30
N ALA A 258 27.87 -4.90 -10.39
CA ALA A 258 28.47 -4.26 -9.22
C ALA A 258 28.94 -5.28 -8.17
N GLN A 259 28.37 -6.48 -8.16
CA GLN A 259 28.74 -7.55 -7.25
C GLN A 259 29.86 -8.41 -7.84
N GLN A 260 30.79 -8.83 -6.97
CA GLN A 260 31.90 -9.69 -7.37
C GLN A 260 31.42 -11.13 -7.64
N THR A 261 31.98 -11.76 -8.67
CA THR A 261 31.89 -13.20 -8.84
C THR A 261 32.60 -13.89 -7.70
N ILE A 262 31.95 -14.85 -7.06
CA ILE A 262 32.51 -15.63 -5.95
C ILE A 262 32.91 -16.99 -6.47
N TYR A 263 34.10 -17.47 -6.03
CA TYR A 263 34.60 -18.84 -6.31
C TYR A 263 34.49 -19.62 -5.02
N PHE A 264 33.70 -20.68 -5.04
CA PHE A 264 33.50 -21.54 -3.87
C PHE A 264 33.39 -23.02 -4.30
N ASN A 265 34.13 -23.93 -3.63
CA ASN A 265 34.15 -25.36 -3.93
C ASN A 265 34.30 -25.69 -5.43
N ASN A 266 35.27 -25.06 -6.10
CA ASN A 266 35.49 -25.17 -7.55
C ASN A 266 34.30 -24.77 -8.43
N GLN A 267 33.33 -24.05 -7.90
CA GLN A 267 32.20 -23.49 -8.66
C GLN A 267 32.31 -21.97 -8.74
N VAL A 268 31.87 -21.46 -9.87
CA VAL A 268 31.72 -19.99 -10.10
C VAL A 268 30.31 -19.60 -9.72
N VAL A 269 30.15 -18.68 -8.75
CA VAL A 269 28.87 -18.14 -8.34
C VAL A 269 28.76 -16.71 -8.85
N GLU A 270 28.08 -16.54 -9.99
CA GLU A 270 27.81 -15.21 -10.58
C GLU A 270 26.69 -14.50 -9.81
N ALA A 271 26.69 -13.14 -9.88
CA ALA A 271 25.61 -12.32 -9.33
C ALA A 271 24.42 -12.28 -10.30
N VAL A 272 23.74 -13.39 -10.43
CA VAL A 272 22.67 -13.60 -11.39
C VAL A 272 21.46 -14.23 -10.70
N ASN A 273 20.28 -13.68 -10.99
CA ASN A 273 19.00 -14.32 -10.70
C ASN A 273 18.36 -14.75 -12.02
N ALA A 274 17.88 -15.98 -12.10
CA ALA A 274 17.18 -16.51 -13.26
C ALA A 274 15.77 -16.98 -12.89
N TYR A 275 14.84 -16.82 -13.81
CA TYR A 275 13.42 -17.07 -13.58
C TYR A 275 12.85 -17.90 -14.72
N THR A 276 11.95 -18.83 -14.39
CA THR A 276 11.17 -19.58 -15.36
C THR A 276 9.68 -19.40 -15.10
N TYR A 277 8.89 -19.47 -16.18
CA TYR A 277 7.45 -19.26 -16.12
C TYR A 277 6.73 -20.44 -16.74
N ASP A 278 5.49 -20.66 -16.34
CA ASP A 278 4.59 -21.63 -16.96
C ASP A 278 3.88 -21.06 -18.20
N ALA A 279 3.00 -21.84 -18.80
CA ALA A 279 2.23 -21.44 -19.99
C ALA A 279 1.21 -20.31 -19.70
N PHE A 280 0.90 -20.05 -18.45
CA PHE A 280 0.02 -18.96 -18.00
C PHE A 280 0.82 -17.73 -17.51
N TYR A 281 2.15 -17.70 -17.77
CA TYR A 281 3.08 -16.65 -17.35
C TYR A 281 3.21 -16.50 -15.82
N GLN A 282 2.89 -17.56 -15.07
CA GLN A 282 3.11 -17.59 -13.63
C GLN A 282 4.53 -18.03 -13.33
N LEU A 283 5.17 -17.42 -12.34
CA LEU A 283 6.53 -17.77 -11.93
C LEU A 283 6.58 -19.22 -11.42
N ARG A 284 7.34 -20.06 -12.13
CA ARG A 284 7.52 -21.47 -11.81
C ARG A 284 8.74 -21.72 -10.94
N SER A 285 9.86 -21.07 -11.25
CA SER A 285 11.09 -21.19 -10.47
C SER A 285 11.89 -19.89 -10.49
N ALA A 286 12.64 -19.67 -9.41
CA ALA A 286 13.62 -18.61 -9.32
C ALA A 286 14.92 -19.22 -8.75
N THR A 287 16.06 -18.80 -9.28
CA THR A 287 17.39 -19.16 -8.78
C THR A 287 18.19 -17.89 -8.54
N GLY A 288 19.09 -17.90 -7.55
CA GLY A 288 19.91 -16.78 -7.18
C GLY A 288 21.06 -17.20 -6.29
N ARG A 289 21.78 -16.21 -5.74
CA ARG A 289 22.83 -16.49 -4.76
C ARG A 289 22.21 -16.78 -3.40
N GLU A 290 22.69 -17.86 -2.77
CA GLU A 290 22.37 -18.20 -1.40
C GLU A 290 23.64 -18.34 -0.55
N HIS A 291 23.52 -18.08 0.74
CA HIS A 291 24.59 -18.35 1.69
C HIS A 291 24.61 -19.85 2.02
N ILE A 292 25.80 -20.47 2.03
CA ILE A 292 25.95 -21.92 2.24
C ILE A 292 25.32 -22.42 3.55
N GLY A 293 25.20 -21.57 4.56
CA GLY A 293 24.54 -21.89 5.82
C GLY A 293 23.01 -21.93 5.76
N GLN A 294 22.40 -21.52 4.63
CA GLN A 294 20.95 -21.55 4.41
C GLN A 294 20.50 -22.78 3.62
N ASN A 295 21.43 -23.59 3.10
CA ASN A 295 21.13 -24.83 2.40
C ASN A 295 20.41 -25.81 3.34
N GLY A 296 19.10 -25.96 3.16
CA GLY A 296 18.27 -26.95 3.84
C GLY A 296 17.15 -26.43 4.73
N GLN A 297 16.99 -25.13 4.92
CA GLN A 297 15.78 -24.56 5.52
C GLN A 297 14.79 -24.16 4.43
N THR A 298 14.01 -25.12 3.95
CA THR A 298 12.75 -24.81 3.27
C THR A 298 11.83 -24.18 4.30
N SER A 299 11.48 -22.90 4.15
CA SER A 299 10.44 -22.30 4.97
C SER A 299 9.10 -23.01 4.70
N ALA A 300 8.20 -23.03 5.67
CA ALA A 300 6.86 -23.60 5.49
C ALA A 300 6.08 -22.92 4.31
N MET A 301 6.49 -21.74 3.88
CA MET A 301 5.97 -21.05 2.70
C MET A 301 6.43 -21.67 1.37
N ASP A 302 7.57 -22.37 1.33
CA ASP A 302 8.08 -23.01 0.10
C ASP A 302 7.20 -24.18 -0.34
N GLN A 303 6.30 -24.65 0.51
CA GLN A 303 5.36 -25.72 0.22
C GLN A 303 3.97 -25.22 -0.24
N VAL A 304 3.68 -23.93 -0.12
CA VAL A 304 2.41 -23.35 -0.57
C VAL A 304 2.59 -22.94 -2.03
N ASN A 305 1.87 -23.59 -2.94
CA ASN A 305 1.78 -23.34 -4.38
C ASN A 305 2.79 -24.03 -5.31
N GLY A 306 3.53 -25.04 -4.85
CA GLY A 306 4.41 -25.82 -5.73
C GLY A 306 5.61 -25.04 -6.30
N ILE A 307 5.92 -23.86 -5.76
CA ILE A 307 7.13 -23.11 -6.10
C ILE A 307 8.26 -23.69 -5.30
N LYS A 308 9.16 -24.39 -5.99
CA LYS A 308 10.40 -24.90 -5.41
C LYS A 308 11.46 -23.82 -5.60
N VAL A 309 11.85 -23.13 -4.53
CA VAL A 309 13.07 -22.30 -4.54
C VAL A 309 14.23 -23.30 -4.59
N LEU A 310 14.93 -23.35 -5.72
CA LEU A 310 16.14 -24.16 -5.87
C LEU A 310 17.33 -23.36 -5.34
N PRO A 311 18.27 -24.04 -4.66
CA PRO A 311 19.47 -23.42 -4.08
C PRO A 311 20.37 -22.76 -5.12
#